data_dfa2e0b2175c651bc5d911343934729a
#
_entry.id   dfa2e0b2175c651bc5d911343934729a
#
_cell.length_a   1.000
_cell.length_b   1.000
_cell.length_c   1.000
_cell.angle_alpha   90.00
_cell.angle_beta   90.00
_cell.angle_gamma   90.00
#
_symmetry.space_group_name_H-M   'P 1'
#
loop_
_entity.id
_entity.type
_entity.pdbx_description
1 polymer ?
#
loop_
_entity_poly.entity_id
_entity_poly.type
_entity_poly.pdbx_seq_one_letter_code
_entity_poly.pdbx_strand_id
1 'polypeptide(L)'
;KPRPVKILKASNDRFNFEELEQWVSSKVVTKWQAPQQKVNGTSSERVKELIETTEIVFKTIIDKSMKDSGCGQLRYFIENAHEQNMEPLWRAMLSLAQPCVDADEQTMWLTKLHPYEPERMHEKLAQIKGPYSCVKIDSANPGVCDKCKHVSKITNPLILGRRAKTSTKQIEVVVEKNPTAPVKRPVPPRPFSYGAKGGVYMDKELVDSDGTKTTQQIMILSYDLFVVDILQHESEHIVHMVAARPEGSVAVTLPQRAVVSKDETVKVLAQQNIIASYGQGNDKNLFAYVRACVEEASVQRGAVKVPSSYGWQDNNSFVFNEQIYTASRPDPRHVPMRGLHNLNSACSPAGSLDKWVSIVNMIKAKELYGVLCMSLIGFGSPLMRFTGFDGITWHLGSSASGTGKTLALELASSVWGHPTRYRVGKNTSDVAMQQRLGLLNSLPLISDEITSKNRKDFEWFPAFVFDMAEGQGKQRMEAGANKERENTTFWESMALLSSNTHVTDYLSGARKHSSQGEILRVLEWKPTEKISWAEGETDQISALKSNYGVAGHKFAAWLVNNIDTAKSIVAKVKDK
;
A
#
# COMPACT_ATOMS: atom_id res chain seq x y z
N LYS A 1 24.36 -32.30 -3.17
CA LYS A 1 24.51 -32.91 -4.49
C LYS A 1 23.27 -33.72 -4.78
N PRO A 2 22.63 -33.60 -5.97
CA PRO A 2 21.50 -34.43 -6.33
C PRO A 2 21.96 -35.88 -6.35
N ARG A 3 21.15 -36.79 -5.77
CA ARG A 3 21.45 -38.23 -5.83
C ARG A 3 21.35 -38.66 -7.29
N PRO A 4 22.33 -39.40 -7.81
CA PRO A 4 22.24 -39.90 -9.17
C PRO A 4 21.05 -40.84 -9.29
N VAL A 5 20.13 -40.56 -10.19
CA VAL A 5 19.04 -41.45 -10.57
C VAL A 5 19.64 -42.49 -11.51
N LYS A 6 19.58 -43.78 -11.10
CA LYS A 6 20.04 -44.88 -11.93
C LYS A 6 18.84 -45.59 -12.55
N ILE A 7 18.78 -45.59 -13.89
CA ILE A 7 17.78 -46.39 -14.59
C ILE A 7 18.17 -47.87 -14.46
N LEU A 8 17.35 -48.62 -13.76
CA LEU A 8 17.59 -50.06 -13.53
C LEU A 8 17.08 -50.92 -14.68
N LYS A 9 16.04 -50.47 -15.39
CA LYS A 9 15.45 -51.14 -16.55
C LYS A 9 14.75 -50.08 -17.42
N ALA A 10 14.90 -50.13 -18.71
CA ALA A 10 14.15 -49.31 -19.67
C ALA A 10 13.35 -50.25 -20.57
N SER A 11 12.11 -49.90 -20.90
CA SER A 11 11.28 -50.53 -21.92
C SER A 11 10.90 -49.48 -22.99
N ASN A 12 10.55 -49.95 -24.17
CA ASN A 12 10.04 -49.07 -25.25
C ASN A 12 8.52 -48.84 -25.17
N ASP A 13 7.90 -49.34 -24.09
CA ASP A 13 6.46 -49.18 -23.89
C ASP A 13 6.13 -47.70 -23.61
N ARG A 14 5.14 -47.19 -24.30
CA ARG A 14 4.60 -45.85 -24.11
C ARG A 14 3.28 -45.96 -23.36
N PHE A 15 3.18 -45.32 -22.21
CA PHE A 15 1.94 -45.19 -21.43
C PHE A 15 1.35 -43.82 -21.65
N ASN A 16 0.02 -43.74 -21.72
CA ASN A 16 -0.65 -42.46 -21.61
C ASN A 16 -0.73 -42.05 -20.12
N PHE A 17 -1.09 -40.80 -19.85
CA PHE A 17 -1.09 -40.26 -18.48
C PHE A 17 -2.08 -41.00 -17.57
N GLU A 18 -3.25 -41.37 -18.08
CA GLU A 18 -4.30 -42.05 -17.33
C GLU A 18 -3.90 -43.50 -16.95
N GLU A 19 -3.26 -44.22 -17.85
CA GLU A 19 -2.72 -45.56 -17.59
C GLU A 19 -1.60 -45.51 -16.53
N LEU A 20 -0.75 -44.49 -16.57
CA LEU A 20 0.32 -44.31 -15.58
C LEU A 20 -0.28 -43.97 -14.20
N GLU A 21 -1.30 -43.11 -14.15
CA GLU A 21 -2.00 -42.74 -12.91
C GLU A 21 -2.71 -43.95 -12.28
N GLN A 22 -3.40 -44.76 -13.08
CA GLN A 22 -4.03 -45.99 -12.60
C GLN A 22 -3.00 -47.00 -12.12
N TRP A 23 -1.88 -47.15 -12.81
CA TRP A 23 -0.82 -48.06 -12.41
C TRP A 23 -0.15 -47.62 -11.09
N VAL A 24 0.16 -46.33 -10.93
CA VAL A 24 0.71 -45.77 -9.69
C VAL A 24 -0.29 -45.94 -8.54
N SER A 25 -1.55 -45.64 -8.76
CA SER A 25 -2.61 -45.77 -7.74
C SER A 25 -2.82 -47.21 -7.32
N SER A 26 -2.64 -48.21 -8.22
CA SER A 26 -2.75 -49.65 -7.92
C SER A 26 -1.56 -50.21 -7.12
N LYS A 27 -0.38 -49.52 -7.14
CA LYS A 27 0.85 -49.96 -6.48
C LYS A 27 1.13 -49.25 -5.16
N VAL A 28 0.48 -48.11 -4.91
CA VAL A 28 0.61 -47.40 -3.65
C VAL A 28 -0.34 -47.98 -2.62
N VAL A 29 0.13 -49.01 -1.92
CA VAL A 29 -0.59 -49.57 -0.75
C VAL A 29 -0.33 -48.64 0.44
N THR A 30 -1.13 -47.58 0.55
CA THR A 30 -1.17 -46.77 1.75
C THR A 30 -2.20 -47.31 2.73
N LYS A 31 -1.79 -48.23 3.57
CA LYS A 31 -2.45 -48.41 4.87
C LYS A 31 -1.72 -47.58 5.91
N TRP A 32 -1.90 -46.28 5.85
CA TRP A 32 -1.69 -45.41 7.00
C TRP A 32 -3.03 -44.77 7.32
N GLN A 33 -3.76 -45.33 8.28
CA GLN A 33 -4.91 -44.66 8.88
C GLN A 33 -4.40 -43.83 10.04
N ALA A 34 -4.35 -42.54 9.84
CA ALA A 34 -4.21 -41.59 10.94
C ALA A 34 -5.40 -41.76 11.91
N PRO A 35 -5.18 -41.70 13.23
CA PRO A 35 -6.29 -41.70 14.18
C PRO A 35 -7.18 -40.48 13.86
N GLN A 36 -8.44 -40.75 13.60
CA GLN A 36 -9.46 -39.71 13.41
C GLN A 36 -9.71 -39.02 14.76
N GLN A 37 -8.92 -38.00 15.06
CA GLN A 37 -9.40 -36.93 15.91
C GLN A 37 -10.31 -36.07 15.07
N LYS A 38 -11.56 -35.96 15.46
CA LYS A 38 -12.52 -34.99 14.92
C LYS A 38 -11.95 -33.58 15.11
N VAL A 39 -11.24 -33.07 14.11
CA VAL A 39 -10.84 -31.69 14.05
C VAL A 39 -11.98 -30.94 13.38
N ASN A 40 -12.83 -30.33 14.20
CA ASN A 40 -13.74 -29.31 13.73
C ASN A 40 -12.91 -28.25 12.96
N GLY A 41 -13.36 -27.89 11.75
CA GLY A 41 -12.66 -27.07 10.77
C GLY A 41 -12.43 -25.59 11.11
N THR A 42 -11.84 -25.30 12.28
CA THR A 42 -11.67 -23.96 12.83
C THR A 42 -10.21 -23.51 13.00
N SER A 43 -9.21 -24.38 12.76
CA SER A 43 -7.81 -23.99 12.98
C SER A 43 -7.26 -23.03 11.92
N SER A 44 -7.68 -23.16 10.68
CA SER A 44 -7.25 -22.28 9.57
C SER A 44 -7.86 -20.86 9.67
N GLU A 45 -9.11 -20.76 10.08
CA GLU A 45 -9.81 -19.48 10.28
C GLU A 45 -9.29 -18.74 11.51
N ARG A 46 -9.09 -19.43 12.63
CA ARG A 46 -8.47 -18.83 13.82
C ARG A 46 -7.06 -18.30 13.58
N VAL A 47 -6.26 -18.97 12.76
CA VAL A 47 -4.91 -18.48 12.43
C VAL A 47 -4.98 -17.28 11.49
N LYS A 48 -5.91 -17.25 10.55
CA LYS A 48 -6.17 -16.06 9.72
C LYS A 48 -6.66 -14.88 10.56
N GLU A 49 -7.64 -15.10 11.41
CA GLU A 49 -8.15 -14.08 12.34
C GLU A 49 -7.05 -13.58 13.28
N LEU A 50 -6.14 -14.46 13.71
CA LEU A 50 -4.99 -14.11 14.53
C LEU A 50 -4.03 -13.17 13.81
N ILE A 51 -3.72 -13.44 12.54
CA ILE A 51 -2.83 -12.63 11.71
C ILE A 51 -3.47 -11.26 11.42
N GLU A 52 -4.80 -11.23 11.22
CA GLU A 52 -5.53 -9.99 10.93
C GLU A 52 -5.74 -9.08 12.16
N THR A 53 -5.86 -9.67 13.35
CA THR A 53 -6.25 -8.93 14.57
C THR A 53 -5.09 -8.63 15.53
N THR A 54 -3.93 -9.26 15.35
CA THR A 54 -2.82 -9.16 16.32
C THR A 54 -1.50 -8.96 15.59
N GLU A 55 -0.66 -8.04 16.06
CA GLU A 55 0.72 -7.96 15.61
C GLU A 55 1.53 -9.16 16.10
N ILE A 56 2.08 -9.93 15.16
CA ILE A 56 2.94 -11.07 15.45
C ILE A 56 4.36 -10.70 15.06
N VAL A 57 5.29 -10.81 16.01
CA VAL A 57 6.70 -10.51 15.83
C VAL A 57 7.50 -11.80 15.90
N PHE A 58 8.14 -12.18 14.79
CA PHE A 58 8.91 -13.43 14.74
C PHE A 58 10.12 -13.42 15.66
N LYS A 59 10.80 -12.27 15.78
CA LYS A 59 11.89 -12.06 16.75
C LYS A 59 11.47 -12.44 18.18
N THR A 60 10.23 -12.17 18.57
CA THR A 60 9.70 -12.57 19.88
C THR A 60 9.59 -14.09 20.02
N ILE A 61 9.25 -14.81 18.93
CA ILE A 61 9.22 -16.28 18.94
C ILE A 61 10.64 -16.82 19.07
N ILE A 62 11.62 -16.25 18.36
CA ILE A 62 13.04 -16.59 18.48
C ILE A 62 13.51 -16.43 19.94
N ASP A 63 13.32 -15.24 20.52
CA ASP A 63 13.80 -14.92 21.87
C ASP A 63 13.20 -15.85 22.94
N LYS A 64 11.92 -16.21 22.81
CA LYS A 64 11.26 -17.19 23.67
C LYS A 64 11.79 -18.61 23.46
N SER A 65 12.06 -18.98 22.21
CA SER A 65 12.55 -20.33 21.87
C SER A 65 13.96 -20.55 22.41
N MET A 66 14.81 -19.54 22.34
CA MET A 66 16.17 -19.59 22.91
C MET A 66 16.19 -19.62 24.45
N LYS A 67 15.10 -19.18 25.10
CA LYS A 67 14.91 -19.23 26.58
C LYS A 67 14.06 -20.41 27.06
N ASP A 68 13.93 -21.47 26.28
CA ASP A 68 13.12 -22.68 26.59
C ASP A 68 11.62 -22.40 26.88
N SER A 69 11.12 -21.22 26.52
CA SER A 69 9.72 -20.83 26.70
C SER A 69 8.96 -20.67 25.38
N GLY A 70 9.59 -21.03 24.25
CA GLY A 70 9.05 -20.90 22.92
C GLY A 70 8.92 -22.23 22.16
N CYS A 71 9.16 -22.20 20.85
CA CYS A 71 9.06 -23.36 19.96
C CYS A 71 10.37 -24.16 19.95
N GLY A 72 10.34 -25.42 20.40
CA GLY A 72 11.51 -26.29 20.41
C GLY A 72 12.06 -26.59 19.01
N GLN A 73 11.20 -26.67 17.99
CA GLN A 73 11.62 -26.88 16.60
C GLN A 73 12.38 -25.67 16.03
N LEU A 74 11.96 -24.45 16.38
CA LEU A 74 12.68 -23.24 15.97
C LEU A 74 14.05 -23.17 16.64
N ARG A 75 14.14 -23.49 17.93
CA ARG A 75 15.43 -23.57 18.61
C ARG A 75 16.32 -24.63 17.97
N TYR A 76 15.81 -25.84 17.75
CA TYR A 76 16.54 -26.91 17.10
C TYR A 76 17.08 -26.48 15.72
N PHE A 77 16.26 -25.79 14.92
CA PHE A 77 16.69 -25.27 13.64
C PHE A 77 17.84 -24.26 13.80
N ILE A 78 17.72 -23.31 14.71
CA ILE A 78 18.76 -22.26 14.91
C ILE A 78 20.10 -22.91 15.32
N GLU A 79 20.08 -23.91 16.19
CA GLU A 79 21.27 -24.58 16.69
C GLU A 79 21.92 -25.54 15.65
N ASN A 80 21.14 -26.09 14.71
CA ASN A 80 21.60 -27.10 13.75
C ASN A 80 21.42 -26.67 12.26
N ALA A 81 21.16 -25.40 11.97
CA ALA A 81 20.82 -24.94 10.63
C ALA A 81 21.90 -25.20 9.56
N HIS A 82 23.15 -25.40 9.97
CA HIS A 82 24.28 -25.68 9.09
C HIS A 82 24.39 -27.16 8.67
N GLU A 83 23.60 -28.04 9.28
CA GLU A 83 23.63 -29.48 8.99
C GLU A 83 22.95 -29.80 7.65
N GLN A 84 23.39 -30.95 7.06
CA GLN A 84 22.74 -31.45 5.84
C GLN A 84 21.32 -31.95 6.19
N ASN A 85 20.34 -31.70 5.30
CA ASN A 85 18.93 -32.07 5.41
C ASN A 85 18.03 -31.16 6.24
N MET A 86 18.46 -29.95 6.60
CA MET A 86 17.63 -28.96 7.30
C MET A 86 16.61 -28.24 6.41
N GLU A 87 16.60 -28.46 5.09
CA GLU A 87 15.69 -27.78 4.15
C GLU A 87 14.20 -27.90 4.53
N PRO A 88 13.65 -29.05 4.92
CA PRO A 88 12.23 -29.14 5.29
C PRO A 88 11.90 -28.28 6.52
N LEU A 89 12.80 -28.26 7.51
CA LEU A 89 12.61 -27.46 8.71
C LEU A 89 12.84 -25.96 8.44
N TRP A 90 13.83 -25.61 7.63
CA TRP A 90 14.04 -24.24 7.16
C TRP A 90 12.79 -23.69 6.46
N ARG A 91 12.19 -24.46 5.53
CA ARG A 91 10.94 -24.10 4.87
C ARG A 91 9.79 -23.92 5.86
N ALA A 92 9.74 -24.75 6.90
CA ALA A 92 8.75 -24.61 7.96
C ALA A 92 8.95 -23.29 8.74
N MET A 93 10.20 -22.91 9.05
CA MET A 93 10.51 -21.66 9.73
C MET A 93 10.18 -20.44 8.85
N LEU A 94 10.47 -20.48 7.56
CA LEU A 94 10.06 -19.44 6.60
C LEU A 94 8.53 -19.25 6.59
N SER A 95 7.76 -20.35 6.67
CA SER A 95 6.29 -20.27 6.71
C SER A 95 5.74 -19.59 7.96
N LEU A 96 6.48 -19.65 9.07
CA LEU A 96 6.13 -18.95 10.31
C LEU A 96 6.58 -17.48 10.29
N ALA A 97 7.72 -17.16 9.67
CA ALA A 97 8.22 -15.80 9.60
C ALA A 97 7.41 -14.94 8.62
N GLN A 98 6.96 -15.52 7.51
CA GLN A 98 6.28 -14.80 6.42
C GLN A 98 5.08 -13.94 6.85
N PRO A 99 4.17 -14.36 7.75
CA PRO A 99 3.02 -13.54 8.18
C PRO A 99 3.34 -12.58 9.33
N CYS A 100 4.58 -12.46 9.77
CA CYS A 100 4.99 -11.59 10.88
C CYS A 100 5.33 -10.19 10.41
N VAL A 101 5.23 -9.19 11.29
CA VAL A 101 5.51 -7.79 10.96
C VAL A 101 6.99 -7.54 10.63
N ASP A 102 7.89 -8.40 11.11
CA ASP A 102 9.33 -8.39 10.86
C ASP A 102 9.76 -9.46 9.82
N ALA A 103 8.85 -9.84 8.91
CA ALA A 103 9.05 -10.94 7.97
C ALA A 103 10.31 -10.80 7.11
N ASP A 104 10.54 -9.62 6.51
CA ASP A 104 11.65 -9.39 5.58
C ASP A 104 13.02 -9.59 6.27
N GLU A 105 13.17 -9.06 7.48
CA GLU A 105 14.38 -9.20 8.27
C GLU A 105 14.61 -10.66 8.70
N GLN A 106 13.55 -11.29 9.20
CA GLN A 106 13.67 -12.62 9.81
C GLN A 106 13.77 -13.75 8.78
N THR A 107 13.12 -13.64 7.63
CA THR A 107 13.30 -14.62 6.54
C THR A 107 14.70 -14.57 5.96
N MET A 108 15.26 -13.37 5.81
CA MET A 108 16.65 -13.19 5.39
C MET A 108 17.63 -13.75 6.43
N TRP A 109 17.38 -13.50 7.72
CA TRP A 109 18.20 -14.01 8.81
C TRP A 109 18.17 -15.54 8.87
N LEU A 110 16.99 -16.18 8.83
CA LEU A 110 16.83 -17.65 8.78
C LEU A 110 17.58 -18.27 7.60
N THR A 111 17.59 -17.59 6.45
CA THR A 111 18.27 -18.06 5.25
C THR A 111 19.79 -17.99 5.39
N LYS A 112 20.33 -16.97 6.08
CA LYS A 112 21.76 -16.86 6.35
C LYS A 112 22.29 -17.93 7.31
N LEU A 113 21.44 -18.50 8.15
CA LEU A 113 21.81 -19.62 9.04
C LEU A 113 21.94 -20.94 8.27
N HIS A 114 21.28 -21.06 7.14
CA HIS A 114 21.25 -22.29 6.33
C HIS A 114 22.12 -22.10 5.06
N PRO A 115 22.85 -23.12 4.58
CA PRO A 115 23.79 -23.02 3.44
C PRO A 115 23.10 -22.85 2.06
N TYR A 116 21.91 -22.24 1.99
CA TYR A 116 21.17 -22.00 0.75
C TYR A 116 21.27 -20.52 0.29
N GLU A 117 21.26 -20.35 -1.03
CA GLU A 117 21.35 -19.02 -1.66
C GLU A 117 20.07 -18.20 -1.49
N PRO A 118 20.16 -16.85 -1.40
CA PRO A 118 19.00 -15.95 -1.24
C PRO A 118 17.92 -16.08 -2.32
N GLU A 119 18.31 -16.39 -3.55
CA GLU A 119 17.36 -16.58 -4.68
C GLU A 119 16.41 -17.74 -4.41
N ARG A 120 16.89 -18.81 -3.80
CA ARG A 120 16.11 -19.98 -3.45
C ARG A 120 15.11 -19.71 -2.31
N MET A 121 15.39 -18.73 -1.47
CA MET A 121 14.44 -18.26 -0.44
C MET A 121 13.16 -17.71 -1.07
N HIS A 122 13.27 -16.87 -2.08
CA HIS A 122 12.11 -16.27 -2.76
C HIS A 122 11.25 -17.32 -3.46
N GLU A 123 11.87 -18.32 -4.10
CA GLU A 123 11.16 -19.45 -4.69
C GLU A 123 10.36 -20.25 -3.65
N LYS A 124 10.97 -20.52 -2.49
CA LYS A 124 10.31 -21.26 -1.40
C LYS A 124 9.19 -20.46 -0.77
N LEU A 125 9.38 -19.15 -0.53
CA LEU A 125 8.34 -18.28 -0.01
C LEU A 125 7.13 -18.20 -0.94
N ALA A 126 7.34 -18.16 -2.25
CA ALA A 126 6.26 -18.17 -3.24
C ALA A 126 5.42 -19.46 -3.25
N GLN A 127 6.01 -20.59 -2.83
CA GLN A 127 5.34 -21.88 -2.73
C GLN A 127 4.58 -22.10 -1.41
N ILE A 128 4.80 -21.24 -0.41
CA ILE A 128 4.18 -21.35 0.92
C ILE A 128 2.80 -20.71 0.88
N LYS A 129 1.76 -21.52 1.05
CA LYS A 129 0.35 -21.07 1.06
C LYS A 129 -0.15 -20.55 2.42
N GLY A 130 0.71 -20.55 3.44
CA GLY A 130 0.40 -20.10 4.79
C GLY A 130 1.25 -20.76 5.86
N PRO A 131 1.12 -20.31 7.12
CA PRO A 131 1.97 -20.80 8.23
C PRO A 131 1.70 -22.26 8.56
N TYR A 132 2.77 -23.02 8.75
CA TYR A 132 2.67 -24.44 9.08
C TYR A 132 2.22 -24.64 10.53
N SER A 133 1.32 -25.59 10.74
CA SER A 133 0.89 -26.01 12.08
C SER A 133 1.99 -26.76 12.84
N CYS A 134 1.89 -26.85 14.17
CA CYS A 134 2.81 -27.65 15.00
C CYS A 134 2.96 -29.08 14.49
N VAL A 135 1.87 -29.71 14.09
CA VAL A 135 1.87 -31.10 13.55
C VAL A 135 2.68 -31.15 12.24
N LYS A 136 2.51 -30.18 11.33
CA LYS A 136 3.24 -30.15 10.06
C LYS A 136 4.73 -29.87 10.27
N ILE A 137 5.07 -29.04 11.26
CA ILE A 137 6.47 -28.75 11.60
C ILE A 137 7.13 -29.98 12.23
N ASP A 138 6.42 -30.68 13.11
CA ASP A 138 6.92 -31.90 13.75
C ASP A 138 7.14 -33.03 12.72
N SER A 139 6.30 -33.14 11.70
CA SER A 139 6.52 -34.11 10.61
C SER A 139 7.80 -33.84 9.80
N ALA A 140 8.33 -32.61 9.81
CA ALA A 140 9.60 -32.26 9.16
C ALA A 140 10.82 -32.66 10.01
N ASN A 141 10.68 -32.74 11.33
CA ASN A 141 11.72 -33.13 12.29
C ASN A 141 11.07 -33.81 13.52
N PRO A 142 10.72 -35.09 13.45
CA PRO A 142 10.01 -35.82 14.51
C PRO A 142 10.79 -35.91 15.81
N GLY A 143 10.07 -35.90 16.95
CA GLY A 143 10.59 -36.18 18.30
C GLY A 143 10.98 -34.94 19.10
N VAL A 144 11.20 -33.80 18.51
CA VAL A 144 11.51 -32.54 19.23
C VAL A 144 10.27 -32.00 19.93
N CYS A 145 9.09 -32.18 19.34
CA CYS A 145 7.83 -31.73 19.91
C CYS A 145 7.35 -32.58 21.11
N ASP A 146 7.84 -33.80 21.31
CA ASP A 146 7.45 -34.65 22.42
C ASP A 146 7.74 -34.02 23.79
N LYS A 147 8.81 -33.21 23.88
CA LYS A 147 9.21 -32.51 25.09
C LYS A 147 8.76 -31.03 25.11
N CYS A 148 7.93 -30.63 24.16
CA CYS A 148 7.51 -29.22 24.04
C CYS A 148 6.49 -28.84 25.11
N LYS A 149 6.74 -27.78 25.87
CA LYS A 149 5.84 -27.25 26.92
C LYS A 149 4.48 -26.78 26.38
N HIS A 150 4.36 -26.65 25.07
CA HIS A 150 3.18 -26.15 24.37
C HIS A 150 2.42 -27.27 23.63
N VAL A 151 2.87 -28.52 23.72
CA VAL A 151 2.15 -29.66 23.13
C VAL A 151 0.69 -29.64 23.59
N SER A 152 -0.23 -29.81 22.66
CA SER A 152 -1.68 -29.79 22.85
C SER A 152 -2.28 -28.47 23.35
N LYS A 153 -1.47 -27.45 23.66
CA LYS A 153 -1.94 -26.12 24.11
C LYS A 153 -2.05 -25.11 22.96
N ILE A 154 -1.22 -25.26 21.93
CA ILE A 154 -1.24 -24.42 20.74
C ILE A 154 -1.23 -25.27 19.48
N THR A 155 -1.87 -24.79 18.43
CA THR A 155 -1.87 -25.45 17.11
C THR A 155 -0.84 -24.87 16.16
N ASN A 156 -0.31 -23.66 16.47
CA ASN A 156 0.66 -22.95 15.62
C ASN A 156 1.59 -22.10 16.49
N PRO A 157 2.91 -22.14 16.26
CA PRO A 157 3.89 -21.35 17.01
C PRO A 157 3.74 -19.84 16.91
N LEU A 158 3.01 -19.31 15.92
CA LEU A 158 2.73 -17.87 15.76
C LEU A 158 2.09 -17.24 17.01
N ILE A 159 1.31 -18.03 17.76
CA ILE A 159 0.69 -17.58 19.01
C ILE A 159 1.74 -17.10 20.03
N LEU A 160 2.96 -17.62 19.99
CA LEU A 160 4.05 -17.25 20.89
C LEU A 160 4.65 -15.88 20.56
N GLY A 161 4.47 -15.40 19.31
CA GLY A 161 4.92 -14.10 18.82
C GLY A 161 3.95 -12.94 19.06
N ARG A 162 2.78 -13.24 19.66
CA ARG A 162 1.81 -12.19 20.00
C ARG A 162 2.46 -11.14 20.87
N ARG A 163 2.42 -9.91 20.39
CA ARG A 163 2.45 -8.75 21.25
C ARG A 163 1.00 -8.38 21.54
N ALA A 164 0.62 -8.30 22.81
CA ALA A 164 -0.49 -7.40 23.16
C ALA A 164 -0.15 -6.11 22.42
N LYS A 165 -1.10 -5.53 21.66
CA LYS A 165 -0.93 -4.16 21.16
C LYS A 165 -0.65 -3.32 22.39
N THR A 166 0.61 -3.28 22.82
CA THR A 166 1.09 -2.24 23.69
C THR A 166 0.83 -0.98 22.88
N SER A 167 -0.03 -0.12 23.43
CA SER A 167 -0.17 1.23 22.95
C SER A 167 1.15 1.64 22.33
N THR A 168 1.13 1.78 21.04
CA THR A 168 2.09 2.44 20.19
C THR A 168 3.22 3.07 21.01
N LYS A 169 4.44 2.48 21.00
CA LYS A 169 5.56 3.36 20.81
C LYS A 169 5.20 4.08 19.53
N GLN A 170 4.85 5.32 19.69
CA GLN A 170 4.81 6.29 18.65
C GLN A 170 6.01 5.99 17.73
N ILE A 171 5.74 5.39 16.55
CA ILE A 171 6.27 6.06 15.41
C ILE A 171 5.78 7.48 15.71
N GLU A 172 6.67 8.38 16.02
CA GLU A 172 6.47 9.75 15.70
C GLU A 172 6.13 9.75 14.21
N VAL A 173 4.87 9.52 13.89
CA VAL A 173 4.24 10.32 12.90
C VAL A 173 4.48 11.69 13.49
N VAL A 174 5.51 12.35 12.99
CA VAL A 174 5.54 13.79 12.96
C VAL A 174 4.25 14.11 12.23
N VAL A 175 3.18 14.21 12.98
CA VAL A 175 2.05 15.02 12.62
C VAL A 175 2.71 16.39 12.66
N GLU A 176 3.29 16.76 11.51
CA GLU A 176 3.52 18.17 11.27
C GLU A 176 2.22 18.78 11.69
N LYS A 177 2.31 19.62 12.71
CA LYS A 177 1.27 20.56 13.06
C LYS A 177 1.10 21.43 11.82
N ASN A 178 0.36 20.88 10.83
CA ASN A 178 -0.22 21.73 9.83
C ASN A 178 -1.04 22.72 10.62
N PRO A 179 -0.78 24.02 10.51
CA PRO A 179 -1.67 25.03 11.01
C PRO A 179 -2.93 24.96 10.13
N THR A 180 -3.76 23.96 10.35
CA THR A 180 -5.14 24.01 9.90
C THR A 180 -5.70 25.27 10.54
N ALA A 181 -6.15 26.19 9.72
CA ALA A 181 -6.97 27.31 10.18
C ALA A 181 -7.97 26.72 11.19
N PRO A 182 -8.15 27.33 12.36
CA PRO A 182 -8.91 26.72 13.43
C PRO A 182 -10.27 26.32 12.89
N VAL A 183 -10.53 25.01 12.80
CA VAL A 183 -11.83 24.51 12.35
C VAL A 183 -12.84 25.05 13.33
N LYS A 184 -13.71 25.97 12.89
CA LYS A 184 -14.69 26.60 13.76
C LYS A 184 -15.62 25.51 14.27
N ARG A 185 -15.58 25.27 15.57
CA ARG A 185 -16.43 24.30 16.24
C ARG A 185 -17.91 24.65 16.00
N PRO A 186 -18.71 23.78 15.38
CA PRO A 186 -20.13 24.02 15.18
C PRO A 186 -20.87 24.00 16.52
N VAL A 187 -22.03 24.61 16.59
CA VAL A 187 -22.94 24.49 17.75
C VAL A 187 -23.54 23.08 17.70
N PRO A 188 -23.55 22.32 18.79
CA PRO A 188 -24.12 20.98 18.78
C PRO A 188 -25.67 21.04 18.71
N PRO A 189 -26.32 20.07 18.07
CA PRO A 189 -27.78 19.99 18.01
C PRO A 189 -28.35 19.72 19.41
N ARG A 190 -29.50 20.30 19.74
CA ARG A 190 -30.20 20.02 21.00
C ARG A 190 -30.66 18.55 21.04
N PRO A 191 -30.66 17.87 22.20
CA PRO A 191 -30.39 18.36 23.55
C PRO A 191 -28.91 18.35 23.98
N PHE A 192 -27.96 18.38 23.02
CA PHE A 192 -26.54 18.30 23.33
C PHE A 192 -25.91 19.70 23.48
N SER A 193 -24.86 19.77 24.30
CA SER A 193 -24.10 20.99 24.56
C SER A 193 -22.61 20.68 24.74
N TYR A 194 -21.76 21.71 24.56
CA TYR A 194 -20.35 21.61 24.94
C TYR A 194 -20.10 22.25 26.28
N GLY A 195 -19.29 21.59 27.11
CA GLY A 195 -18.88 22.13 28.38
C GLY A 195 -17.96 23.36 28.24
N ALA A 196 -17.93 24.22 29.27
CA ALA A 196 -17.07 25.41 29.29
C ALA A 196 -15.56 25.08 29.17
N LYS A 197 -15.13 23.91 29.64
CA LYS A 197 -13.75 23.39 29.56
C LYS A 197 -13.59 22.32 28.47
N GLY A 198 -14.56 22.22 27.55
CA GLY A 198 -14.69 21.14 26.58
C GLY A 198 -15.52 19.98 27.10
N GLY A 199 -15.76 19.00 26.24
CA GLY A 199 -16.58 17.83 26.48
C GLY A 199 -17.99 17.95 25.91
N VAL A 200 -18.57 16.80 25.58
CA VAL A 200 -19.94 16.69 25.07
C VAL A 200 -20.86 16.28 26.19
N TYR A 201 -21.93 17.03 26.36
CA TYR A 201 -22.95 16.81 27.37
C TYR A 201 -24.33 16.68 26.75
N MET A 202 -25.21 15.95 27.40
CA MET A 202 -26.64 15.86 27.08
C MET A 202 -27.48 16.42 28.23
N ASP A 203 -28.38 17.34 27.90
CA ASP A 203 -29.34 17.88 28.84
C ASP A 203 -30.55 16.92 28.93
N LYS A 204 -30.78 16.35 30.10
CA LYS A 204 -31.91 15.47 30.39
C LYS A 204 -32.89 16.17 31.32
N GLU A 205 -34.12 16.36 30.86
CA GLU A 205 -35.19 16.82 31.74
C GLU A 205 -35.62 15.71 32.70
N LEU A 206 -35.59 15.98 33.94
CA LEU A 206 -36.17 15.16 35.03
C LEU A 206 -37.40 15.87 35.53
N VAL A 207 -38.49 15.12 35.73
CA VAL A 207 -39.73 15.62 36.33
C VAL A 207 -39.87 14.94 37.67
N ASP A 208 -39.81 15.69 38.74
CA ASP A 208 -40.00 15.20 40.09
C ASP A 208 -41.46 14.84 40.35
N SER A 209 -41.74 14.15 41.47
CA SER A 209 -43.07 13.69 41.85
C SER A 209 -44.10 14.82 42.08
N ASP A 210 -43.63 16.04 42.26
CA ASP A 210 -44.42 17.26 42.39
C ASP A 210 -44.63 18.03 41.07
N GLY A 211 -44.13 17.49 39.97
CA GLY A 211 -44.23 18.10 38.64
C GLY A 211 -43.15 19.15 38.35
N THR A 212 -42.19 19.36 39.24
CA THR A 212 -41.08 20.30 39.03
C THR A 212 -40.09 19.72 38.00
N LYS A 213 -39.81 20.51 36.95
CA LYS A 213 -38.85 20.15 35.91
C LYS A 213 -37.44 20.62 36.30
N THR A 214 -36.52 19.69 36.43
CA THR A 214 -35.09 19.96 36.62
C THR A 214 -34.29 19.44 35.41
N THR A 215 -33.22 20.14 35.05
CA THR A 215 -32.34 19.70 33.95
C THR A 215 -31.05 19.14 34.52
N GLN A 216 -30.78 17.88 34.24
CA GLN A 216 -29.53 17.23 34.61
C GLN A 216 -28.62 17.15 33.38
N GLN A 217 -27.36 17.57 33.51
CA GLN A 217 -26.34 17.41 32.48
C GLN A 217 -25.61 16.07 32.65
N ILE A 218 -25.63 15.25 31.58
CA ILE A 218 -24.93 13.98 31.54
C ILE A 218 -23.72 14.14 30.60
N MET A 219 -22.51 13.93 31.13
CA MET A 219 -21.28 13.96 30.32
C MET A 219 -21.20 12.70 29.45
N ILE A 220 -21.10 12.89 28.13
CA ILE A 220 -20.94 11.80 27.13
C ILE A 220 -19.47 11.58 26.81
N LEU A 221 -18.72 12.66 26.56
CA LEU A 221 -17.29 12.65 26.30
C LEU A 221 -16.60 13.74 27.12
N SER A 222 -15.37 13.48 27.56
CA SER A 222 -14.56 14.46 28.31
C SER A 222 -13.85 15.49 27.41
N TYR A 223 -14.00 15.39 26.10
CA TYR A 223 -13.44 16.28 25.08
C TYR A 223 -14.48 16.53 23.98
N ASP A 224 -14.27 17.58 23.18
CA ASP A 224 -15.19 17.91 22.10
C ASP A 224 -15.01 16.91 20.95
N LEU A 225 -16.13 16.47 20.39
CA LEU A 225 -16.20 15.68 19.17
C LEU A 225 -17.23 16.35 18.26
N PHE A 226 -16.86 16.72 17.05
CA PHE A 226 -17.80 17.39 16.14
C PHE A 226 -17.58 17.00 14.69
N VAL A 227 -18.65 17.04 13.89
CA VAL A 227 -18.63 16.78 12.46
C VAL A 227 -18.09 18.01 11.74
N VAL A 228 -17.05 17.81 10.94
CA VAL A 228 -16.47 18.84 10.08
C VAL A 228 -17.16 18.85 8.73
N ASP A 229 -17.17 17.70 8.05
CA ASP A 229 -17.73 17.52 6.72
C ASP A 229 -18.31 16.12 6.55
N ILE A 230 -19.22 15.96 5.59
CA ILE A 230 -19.60 14.67 5.05
C ILE A 230 -18.93 14.59 3.67
N LEU A 231 -18.08 13.60 3.50
CA LEU A 231 -17.26 13.41 2.31
C LEU A 231 -17.90 12.33 1.44
N GLN A 232 -18.15 12.64 0.17
CA GLN A 232 -18.62 11.65 -0.80
C GLN A 232 -17.43 11.09 -1.58
N HIS A 233 -17.14 9.81 -1.37
CA HIS A 233 -16.16 9.04 -2.14
C HIS A 233 -16.93 8.06 -3.04
N GLU A 234 -16.93 8.28 -4.35
CA GLU A 234 -17.68 7.44 -5.30
C GLU A 234 -19.13 7.16 -4.80
N SER A 235 -19.42 5.93 -4.39
CA SER A 235 -20.71 5.50 -3.85
C SER A 235 -20.81 5.52 -2.32
N GLU A 236 -19.70 5.81 -1.60
CA GLU A 236 -19.67 5.79 -0.13
C GLU A 236 -19.58 7.20 0.46
N HIS A 237 -20.42 7.48 1.45
CA HIS A 237 -20.35 8.72 2.23
C HIS A 237 -19.63 8.47 3.56
N ILE A 238 -18.73 9.38 3.90
CA ILE A 238 -17.89 9.30 5.09
C ILE A 238 -18.05 10.57 5.91
N VAL A 239 -18.41 10.39 7.16
CA VAL A 239 -18.43 11.48 8.14
C VAL A 239 -17.01 11.74 8.61
N HIS A 240 -16.52 12.95 8.35
CA HIS A 240 -15.25 13.44 8.86
C HIS A 240 -15.51 14.26 10.12
N MET A 241 -14.90 13.85 11.21
CA MET A 241 -15.08 14.43 12.55
C MET A 241 -13.72 14.84 13.11
N VAL A 242 -13.74 15.74 14.08
CA VAL A 242 -12.57 16.12 14.87
C VAL A 242 -12.84 15.85 16.33
N ALA A 243 -11.95 15.13 17.00
CA ALA A 243 -11.88 15.00 18.45
C ALA A 243 -10.83 15.98 18.97
N ALA A 244 -11.27 17.04 19.66
CA ALA A 244 -10.40 18.04 20.26
C ALA A 244 -10.00 17.58 21.67
N ARG A 245 -8.88 16.88 21.78
CA ARG A 245 -8.33 16.36 23.04
C ARG A 245 -7.35 17.35 23.68
N PRO A 246 -7.06 17.22 24.99
CA PRO A 246 -6.06 18.06 25.65
C PRO A 246 -4.67 18.01 24.99
N GLU A 247 -4.29 16.84 24.44
CA GLU A 247 -3.00 16.62 23.77
C GLU A 247 -2.97 17.16 22.33
N GLY A 248 -4.12 17.55 21.79
CA GLY A 248 -4.27 18.04 20.41
C GLY A 248 -5.50 17.46 19.71
N SER A 249 -5.82 18.04 18.57
CA SER A 249 -6.96 17.61 17.74
C SER A 249 -6.60 16.41 16.89
N VAL A 250 -7.50 15.41 16.86
CA VAL A 250 -7.36 14.19 16.07
C VAL A 250 -8.50 14.07 15.08
N ALA A 251 -8.20 13.78 13.82
CA ALA A 251 -9.19 13.47 12.81
C ALA A 251 -9.81 12.08 13.06
N VAL A 252 -11.14 11.99 12.95
CA VAL A 252 -11.93 10.77 13.14
C VAL A 252 -12.81 10.58 11.91
N THR A 253 -12.86 9.37 11.39
CA THR A 253 -13.69 9.06 10.22
C THR A 253 -14.69 7.96 10.54
N LEU A 254 -15.94 8.13 10.10
CA LEU A 254 -17.02 7.18 10.30
C LEU A 254 -17.77 6.97 8.99
N PRO A 255 -17.88 5.72 8.46
CA PRO A 255 -18.76 5.47 7.32
C PRO A 255 -20.19 5.91 7.66
N GLN A 256 -20.83 6.70 6.79
CA GLN A 256 -22.18 7.23 7.09
C GLN A 256 -23.20 6.09 7.31
N ARG A 257 -23.03 4.95 6.62
CA ARG A 257 -23.85 3.76 6.85
C ARG A 257 -23.80 3.24 8.31
N ALA A 258 -22.67 3.42 8.99
CA ALA A 258 -22.53 2.98 10.38
C ALA A 258 -23.42 3.79 11.34
N VAL A 259 -23.80 5.03 10.98
CA VAL A 259 -24.66 5.91 11.77
C VAL A 259 -26.10 5.38 11.91
N VAL A 260 -26.48 4.36 11.14
CA VAL A 260 -27.78 3.70 11.24
C VAL A 260 -27.86 2.73 12.43
N SER A 261 -26.71 2.18 12.86
CA SER A 261 -26.62 1.19 13.94
C SER A 261 -25.78 1.71 15.11
N LYS A 262 -26.34 1.65 16.33
CA LYS A 262 -25.62 2.02 17.55
C LYS A 262 -24.33 1.20 17.71
N ASP A 263 -24.44 -0.11 17.57
CA ASP A 263 -23.34 -1.03 17.85
C ASP A 263 -22.20 -0.86 16.83
N GLU A 264 -22.53 -0.59 15.56
CA GLU A 264 -21.54 -0.30 14.54
C GLU A 264 -20.88 1.06 14.74
N THR A 265 -21.66 2.12 15.05
CA THR A 265 -21.12 3.45 15.36
C THR A 265 -20.13 3.38 16.52
N VAL A 266 -20.55 2.81 17.65
CA VAL A 266 -19.70 2.72 18.86
C VAL A 266 -18.44 1.89 18.58
N LYS A 267 -18.57 0.78 17.85
CA LYS A 267 -17.43 -0.07 17.47
C LYS A 267 -16.42 0.67 16.61
N VAL A 268 -16.87 1.39 15.58
CA VAL A 268 -15.97 2.14 14.67
C VAL A 268 -15.31 3.31 15.41
N LEU A 269 -16.02 3.99 16.29
CA LEU A 269 -15.46 5.06 17.13
C LEU A 269 -14.44 4.52 18.13
N ALA A 270 -14.73 3.40 18.78
CA ALA A 270 -13.82 2.75 19.72
C ALA A 270 -12.51 2.29 19.07
N GLN A 271 -12.54 1.84 17.78
CA GLN A 271 -11.34 1.52 17.00
C GLN A 271 -10.41 2.74 16.82
N GLN A 272 -10.96 3.95 16.88
CA GLN A 272 -10.23 5.22 16.79
C GLN A 272 -10.03 5.87 18.17
N ASN A 273 -10.15 5.07 19.23
CA ASN A 273 -9.99 5.50 20.61
C ASN A 273 -10.99 6.59 21.04
N ILE A 274 -12.22 6.57 20.50
CA ILE A 274 -13.34 7.41 20.95
C ILE A 274 -14.29 6.52 21.74
N ILE A 275 -14.27 6.68 23.06
CA ILE A 275 -15.05 5.87 23.99
C ILE A 275 -15.89 6.81 24.86
N ALA A 276 -17.17 6.50 25.04
CA ALA A 276 -18.06 7.26 25.91
C ALA A 276 -17.53 7.26 27.34
N SER A 277 -17.75 8.35 28.06
CA SER A 277 -17.47 8.46 29.51
C SER A 277 -18.21 7.37 30.27
N TYR A 278 -17.59 6.84 31.32
CA TYR A 278 -18.22 5.83 32.16
C TYR A 278 -19.59 6.28 32.66
N GLY A 279 -20.62 5.47 32.47
CA GLY A 279 -21.99 5.73 32.90
C GLY A 279 -22.99 4.83 32.18
N GLN A 280 -24.06 4.44 32.88
CA GLN A 280 -25.09 3.58 32.31
C GLN A 280 -25.77 4.26 31.10
N GLY A 281 -25.75 3.61 29.97
CA GLY A 281 -26.39 4.10 28.74
C GLY A 281 -25.58 5.15 27.94
N ASN A 282 -24.38 5.52 28.37
CA ASN A 282 -23.57 6.53 27.66
C ASN A 282 -23.18 6.16 26.23
N ASP A 283 -23.03 4.89 25.89
CA ASP A 283 -22.87 4.45 24.48
C ASP A 283 -24.10 4.80 23.64
N LYS A 284 -25.31 4.69 24.20
CA LYS A 284 -26.55 5.12 23.56
C LYS A 284 -26.58 6.64 23.35
N ASN A 285 -26.12 7.38 24.34
CA ASN A 285 -26.05 8.84 24.28
C ASN A 285 -25.00 9.30 23.25
N LEU A 286 -23.83 8.65 23.17
CA LEU A 286 -22.80 8.91 22.16
C LEU A 286 -23.35 8.64 20.75
N PHE A 287 -24.03 7.53 20.55
CA PHE A 287 -24.68 7.22 19.28
C PHE A 287 -25.71 8.29 18.89
N ALA A 288 -26.60 8.67 19.81
CA ALA A 288 -27.61 9.68 19.57
C ALA A 288 -27.00 11.05 19.25
N TYR A 289 -25.93 11.43 19.92
CA TYR A 289 -25.17 12.63 19.64
C TYR A 289 -24.58 12.64 18.23
N VAL A 290 -23.84 11.58 17.88
CA VAL A 290 -23.20 11.47 16.56
C VAL A 290 -24.24 11.48 15.45
N ARG A 291 -25.35 10.75 15.62
CA ARG A 291 -26.45 10.72 14.66
C ARG A 291 -27.07 12.10 14.45
N ALA A 292 -27.35 12.82 15.51
CA ALA A 292 -27.91 14.18 15.43
C ALA A 292 -26.95 15.15 14.72
N CYS A 293 -25.66 15.10 15.04
CA CYS A 293 -24.65 15.93 14.37
C CYS A 293 -24.52 15.61 12.86
N VAL A 294 -24.61 14.33 12.48
CA VAL A 294 -24.54 13.90 11.07
C VAL A 294 -25.80 14.33 10.33
N GLU A 295 -26.97 14.18 10.92
CA GLU A 295 -28.25 14.62 10.36
C GLU A 295 -28.25 16.13 10.10
N GLU A 296 -27.86 16.93 11.10
CA GLU A 296 -27.74 18.38 10.95
C GLU A 296 -26.73 18.79 9.88
N ALA A 297 -25.56 18.15 9.85
CA ALA A 297 -24.55 18.41 8.82
C ALA A 297 -25.04 18.04 7.43
N SER A 298 -25.79 16.95 7.28
CA SER A 298 -26.38 16.52 6.01
C SER A 298 -27.38 17.52 5.46
N VAL A 299 -28.24 18.07 6.35
CA VAL A 299 -29.27 19.05 5.97
C VAL A 299 -28.66 20.41 5.66
N GLN A 300 -27.71 20.88 6.48
CA GLN A 300 -27.16 22.24 6.33
C GLN A 300 -26.11 22.38 5.21
N ARG A 301 -25.30 21.37 4.98
CA ARG A 301 -24.11 21.46 4.13
C ARG A 301 -24.11 20.45 2.97
N GLY A 302 -24.84 19.37 3.10
CA GLY A 302 -24.78 18.25 2.16
C GLY A 302 -23.44 17.51 2.18
N ALA A 303 -23.21 16.66 1.18
CA ALA A 303 -21.97 15.92 1.04
C ALA A 303 -21.02 16.64 0.06
N VAL A 304 -19.74 16.71 0.43
CA VAL A 304 -18.67 17.28 -0.39
C VAL A 304 -18.03 16.14 -1.18
N LYS A 305 -18.10 16.20 -2.51
CA LYS A 305 -17.41 15.24 -3.38
C LYS A 305 -15.91 15.33 -3.17
N VAL A 306 -15.29 14.22 -2.82
CA VAL A 306 -13.85 14.09 -2.61
C VAL A 306 -13.22 13.47 -3.85
N PRO A 307 -12.12 14.00 -4.35
CA PRO A 307 -11.39 13.39 -5.45
C PRO A 307 -10.92 11.98 -5.09
N SER A 308 -11.08 11.04 -6.03
CA SER A 308 -10.59 9.65 -5.90
C SER A 308 -9.19 9.46 -6.47
N SER A 309 -8.65 10.48 -7.14
CA SER A 309 -7.34 10.47 -7.80
C SER A 309 -6.55 11.74 -7.57
N TYR A 310 -5.25 11.67 -7.76
CA TYR A 310 -4.35 12.82 -7.85
C TYR A 310 -4.51 13.56 -9.19
N GLY A 311 -3.74 14.62 -9.38
CA GLY A 311 -3.69 15.37 -10.61
C GLY A 311 -4.90 16.28 -10.83
N TRP A 312 -5.16 16.60 -12.09
CA TRP A 312 -6.23 17.49 -12.49
C TRP A 312 -7.62 16.92 -12.21
N GLN A 313 -8.52 17.79 -11.80
CA GLN A 313 -9.95 17.53 -11.64
C GLN A 313 -10.74 18.36 -12.66
N ASP A 314 -12.01 18.00 -12.91
CA ASP A 314 -12.87 18.65 -13.92
C ASP A 314 -13.04 20.16 -13.69
N ASN A 315 -13.02 20.61 -12.45
CA ASN A 315 -13.17 22.01 -12.05
C ASN A 315 -11.87 22.83 -12.12
N ASN A 316 -10.83 22.36 -12.84
CA ASN A 316 -9.50 22.96 -12.90
C ASN A 316 -8.76 23.06 -11.55
N SER A 317 -9.17 22.30 -10.55
CA SER A 317 -8.36 22.11 -9.36
C SER A 317 -7.34 20.99 -9.59
N PHE A 318 -6.28 21.01 -8.80
CA PHE A 318 -5.23 19.99 -8.83
C PHE A 318 -5.11 19.35 -7.47
N VAL A 319 -5.11 18.03 -7.42
CA VAL A 319 -5.03 17.25 -6.17
C VAL A 319 -3.68 16.60 -6.05
N PHE A 320 -3.03 16.80 -4.92
CA PHE A 320 -1.78 16.12 -4.59
C PHE A 320 -1.60 15.98 -3.08
N ASN A 321 -1.26 14.76 -2.62
CA ASN A 321 -0.98 14.44 -1.22
C ASN A 321 -2.02 15.02 -0.24
N GLU A 322 -3.31 14.68 -0.46
CA GLU A 322 -4.45 15.14 0.35
C GLU A 322 -4.67 16.67 0.36
N GLN A 323 -4.07 17.37 -0.58
CA GLN A 323 -4.25 18.80 -0.75
C GLN A 323 -4.88 19.12 -2.09
N ILE A 324 -5.91 19.97 -2.08
CA ILE A 324 -6.57 20.49 -3.28
C ILE A 324 -6.09 21.92 -3.51
N TYR A 325 -5.45 22.13 -4.64
CA TYR A 325 -4.98 23.42 -5.15
C TYR A 325 -6.04 24.02 -6.07
N THR A 326 -6.38 25.28 -5.87
CA THR A 326 -7.31 26.04 -6.73
C THR A 326 -6.80 27.45 -6.92
N ALA A 327 -7.07 28.07 -8.07
CA ALA A 327 -6.71 29.46 -8.32
C ALA A 327 -7.43 30.46 -7.39
N SER A 328 -8.57 30.06 -6.82
CA SER A 328 -9.37 30.91 -5.93
C SER A 328 -8.84 31.02 -4.49
N ARG A 329 -7.83 30.21 -4.13
CA ARG A 329 -7.27 30.16 -2.76
C ARG A 329 -5.75 30.15 -2.80
N PRO A 330 -5.08 31.01 -2.01
CA PRO A 330 -3.62 31.01 -1.91
C PRO A 330 -3.10 29.73 -1.25
N ASP A 331 -3.83 29.17 -0.26
CA ASP A 331 -3.47 27.97 0.45
C ASP A 331 -4.31 26.76 0.00
N PRO A 332 -3.71 25.59 -0.18
CA PRO A 332 -4.44 24.40 -0.54
C PRO A 332 -5.36 23.95 0.58
N ARG A 333 -6.50 23.34 0.22
CA ARG A 333 -7.42 22.73 1.18
C ARG A 333 -7.00 21.29 1.43
N HIS A 334 -6.86 20.91 2.69
CA HIS A 334 -6.68 19.51 3.06
C HIS A 334 -7.98 18.73 2.92
N VAL A 335 -7.91 17.57 2.27
CA VAL A 335 -9.03 16.62 2.12
C VAL A 335 -8.48 15.20 2.27
N PRO A 336 -8.88 14.47 3.32
CA PRO A 336 -8.40 13.12 3.51
C PRO A 336 -8.86 12.19 2.38
N MET A 337 -7.91 11.52 1.73
CA MET A 337 -8.16 10.58 0.63
C MET A 337 -8.02 9.14 1.13
N ARG A 338 -9.11 8.36 1.04
CA ARG A 338 -9.09 6.95 1.43
C ARG A 338 -8.45 6.06 0.36
N GLY A 339 -7.91 4.92 0.82
CA GLY A 339 -7.34 3.91 -0.08
C GLY A 339 -5.97 4.24 -0.64
N LEU A 340 -5.43 5.42 -0.36
CA LEU A 340 -4.14 5.90 -0.87
C LEU A 340 -3.03 5.93 0.20
N HIS A 341 -3.16 5.23 1.32
CA HIS A 341 -2.21 5.32 2.44
C HIS A 341 -0.75 5.17 2.04
N ASN A 342 -0.42 4.15 1.26
CA ASN A 342 0.95 3.93 0.80
C ASN A 342 1.41 5.01 -0.16
N LEU A 343 0.52 5.49 -1.03
CA LEU A 343 0.81 6.54 -1.99
C LEU A 343 0.96 7.88 -1.27
N ASN A 344 0.04 8.24 -0.40
CA ASN A 344 0.11 9.46 0.41
C ASN A 344 1.39 9.49 1.25
N SER A 345 1.73 8.38 1.92
CA SER A 345 2.99 8.25 2.67
C SER A 345 4.23 8.43 1.78
N ALA A 346 4.21 7.88 0.55
CA ALA A 346 5.31 8.05 -0.39
C ALA A 346 5.40 9.47 -0.95
N CYS A 347 4.28 10.18 -1.04
CA CYS A 347 4.16 11.54 -1.58
C CYS A 347 4.30 12.64 -0.51
N SER A 348 4.32 12.28 0.78
CA SER A 348 4.54 13.26 1.85
C SER A 348 5.89 13.96 1.68
N PRO A 349 5.91 15.30 1.52
CA PRO A 349 7.14 16.02 1.20
C PRO A 349 8.14 15.96 2.35
N ALA A 350 9.42 15.92 2.02
CA ALA A 350 10.50 15.96 2.99
C ALA A 350 11.62 16.91 2.55
N GLY A 351 12.32 17.49 3.52
CA GLY A 351 13.47 18.36 3.29
C GLY A 351 13.12 19.74 2.74
N SER A 352 13.97 20.31 1.90
CA SER A 352 13.80 21.66 1.36
C SER A 352 13.94 21.72 -0.15
N LEU A 353 13.22 22.69 -0.77
CA LEU A 353 13.31 22.97 -2.20
C LEU A 353 14.73 23.37 -2.61
N ASP A 354 15.42 24.18 -1.80
CA ASP A 354 16.76 24.66 -2.12
C ASP A 354 17.77 23.53 -2.23
N LYS A 355 17.69 22.54 -1.32
CA LYS A 355 18.54 21.33 -1.40
C LYS A 355 18.19 20.50 -2.62
N TRP A 356 16.92 20.32 -2.93
CA TRP A 356 16.48 19.62 -4.14
C TRP A 356 17.01 20.33 -5.40
N VAL A 357 16.87 21.66 -5.51
CA VAL A 357 17.38 22.46 -6.62
C VAL A 357 18.91 22.39 -6.71
N SER A 358 19.62 22.39 -5.59
CA SER A 358 21.07 22.24 -5.54
C SER A 358 21.53 20.90 -6.18
N ILE A 359 20.80 19.80 -5.94
CA ILE A 359 21.10 18.50 -6.56
C ILE A 359 20.86 18.55 -8.08
N VAL A 360 19.76 19.14 -8.51
CA VAL A 360 19.45 19.32 -9.95
C VAL A 360 20.53 20.16 -10.63
N ASN A 361 20.97 21.24 -9.99
CA ASN A 361 22.03 22.11 -10.52
C ASN A 361 23.38 21.40 -10.60
N MET A 362 23.72 20.53 -9.67
CA MET A 362 24.90 19.69 -9.73
C MET A 362 24.86 18.73 -10.93
N ILE A 363 23.71 18.07 -11.17
CA ILE A 363 23.52 17.19 -12.33
C ILE A 363 23.62 17.99 -13.63
N LYS A 364 23.09 19.22 -13.65
CA LYS A 364 23.22 20.14 -14.79
C LYS A 364 24.65 20.56 -15.03
N ALA A 365 25.41 20.88 -13.98
CA ALA A 365 26.83 21.26 -14.10
C ALA A 365 27.71 20.12 -14.63
N LYS A 366 27.28 18.86 -14.45
CA LYS A 366 27.91 17.67 -15.06
C LYS A 366 27.44 17.39 -16.50
N GLU A 367 26.62 18.25 -17.07
CA GLU A 367 26.08 18.11 -18.44
C GLU A 367 25.33 16.80 -18.68
N LEU A 368 24.76 16.20 -17.63
CA LEU A 368 23.96 14.96 -17.74
C LEU A 368 22.56 15.27 -18.29
N TYR A 369 22.53 15.87 -19.49
CA TYR A 369 21.29 16.37 -20.13
C TYR A 369 20.25 15.28 -20.36
N GLY A 370 20.66 14.04 -20.66
CA GLY A 370 19.74 12.90 -20.80
C GLY A 370 19.01 12.60 -19.49
N VAL A 371 19.74 12.59 -18.36
CA VAL A 371 19.14 12.42 -17.02
C VAL A 371 18.17 13.55 -16.70
N LEU A 372 18.57 14.80 -16.98
CA LEU A 372 17.70 15.97 -16.76
C LEU A 372 16.45 15.91 -17.64
N CYS A 373 16.59 15.60 -18.93
CA CYS A 373 15.46 15.47 -19.84
C CYS A 373 14.43 14.46 -19.31
N MET A 374 14.90 13.27 -18.91
CA MET A 374 14.01 12.26 -18.33
C MET A 374 13.39 12.70 -17.00
N SER A 375 14.10 13.48 -16.20
CA SER A 375 13.56 14.00 -14.95
C SER A 375 12.45 15.03 -15.15
N LEU A 376 12.46 15.76 -16.28
CA LEU A 376 11.41 16.70 -16.63
C LEU A 376 10.05 16.03 -16.88
N ILE A 377 10.00 14.72 -17.08
CA ILE A 377 8.75 13.95 -17.16
C ILE A 377 7.94 14.12 -15.86
N GLY A 378 8.61 14.30 -14.71
CA GLY A 378 7.96 14.64 -13.46
C GLY A 378 7.07 15.90 -13.57
N PHE A 379 7.52 16.92 -14.25
CA PHE A 379 6.78 18.18 -14.49
C PHE A 379 5.93 18.10 -15.76
N GLY A 380 6.37 17.39 -16.78
CA GLY A 380 5.68 17.26 -18.06
C GLY A 380 4.38 16.50 -17.99
N SER A 381 4.31 15.48 -17.11
CA SER A 381 3.13 14.63 -17.01
C SER A 381 1.83 15.41 -16.74
N PRO A 382 1.73 16.33 -15.79
CA PRO A 382 0.54 17.16 -15.61
C PRO A 382 0.18 18.07 -16.79
N LEU A 383 1.12 18.30 -17.71
CA LEU A 383 0.87 19.10 -18.92
C LEU A 383 0.24 18.29 -20.06
N MET A 384 0.16 16.95 -19.94
CA MET A 384 -0.48 16.08 -20.93
C MET A 384 -1.92 16.53 -21.23
N ARG A 385 -2.66 16.95 -20.23
CA ARG A 385 -4.01 17.53 -20.36
C ARG A 385 -4.14 18.60 -21.47
N PHE A 386 -3.08 19.32 -21.75
CA PHE A 386 -3.08 20.42 -22.71
C PHE A 386 -2.54 20.00 -24.09
N THR A 387 -2.12 18.76 -24.25
CA THR A 387 -1.52 18.25 -25.49
C THR A 387 -2.55 17.66 -26.45
N GLY A 388 -3.70 17.20 -25.94
CA GLY A 388 -4.68 16.41 -26.69
C GLY A 388 -4.27 14.93 -26.86
N PHE A 389 -3.28 14.46 -26.08
CA PHE A 389 -2.91 13.06 -25.96
C PHE A 389 -3.22 12.59 -24.55
N ASP A 390 -3.73 11.37 -24.42
CA ASP A 390 -4.09 10.79 -23.13
C ASP A 390 -2.87 10.21 -22.40
N GLY A 391 -1.91 9.66 -23.15
CA GLY A 391 -0.70 9.15 -22.55
C GLY A 391 0.44 8.88 -23.50
N ILE A 392 1.65 8.86 -22.94
CA ILE A 392 2.88 8.54 -23.66
C ILE A 392 3.81 7.73 -22.79
N THR A 393 4.51 6.76 -23.39
CA THR A 393 5.50 5.94 -22.70
C THR A 393 6.92 6.39 -23.03
N TRP A 394 7.72 6.66 -22.00
CA TRP A 394 9.15 6.88 -22.07
C TRP A 394 9.87 5.66 -21.55
N HIS A 395 10.89 5.23 -22.26
CA HIS A 395 11.69 4.07 -21.93
C HIS A 395 13.18 4.39 -21.86
N LEU A 396 13.85 3.94 -20.83
CA LEU A 396 15.29 4.05 -20.63
C LEU A 396 15.92 2.66 -20.84
N GLY A 397 16.42 2.41 -22.03
CA GLY A 397 17.00 1.11 -22.42
C GLY A 397 18.53 1.16 -22.45
N SER A 398 19.21 0.34 -21.64
CA SER A 398 20.66 0.18 -21.73
C SER A 398 21.11 -1.10 -21.04
N SER A 399 21.89 -1.91 -21.72
CA SER A 399 22.54 -3.10 -21.16
C SER A 399 23.71 -2.73 -20.23
N ALA A 400 24.24 -1.49 -20.35
CA ALA A 400 25.32 -1.03 -19.50
C ALA A 400 24.81 -0.56 -18.13
N SER A 401 25.52 -0.93 -17.08
CA SER A 401 25.29 -0.45 -15.71
C SER A 401 26.00 0.89 -15.48
N GLY A 402 25.44 1.73 -14.59
CA GLY A 402 26.03 3.03 -14.22
C GLY A 402 25.80 4.15 -15.25
N THR A 403 24.88 3.99 -16.19
CA THR A 403 24.55 4.97 -17.23
C THR A 403 23.52 6.03 -16.82
N GLY A 404 23.08 6.04 -15.56
CA GLY A 404 22.16 7.06 -15.04
C GLY A 404 20.68 6.72 -15.14
N LYS A 405 20.28 5.52 -15.61
CA LYS A 405 18.86 5.10 -15.67
C LYS A 405 18.14 5.31 -14.33
N THR A 406 18.65 4.66 -13.29
CA THR A 406 18.03 4.75 -11.94
C THR A 406 18.04 6.18 -11.40
N LEU A 407 19.10 6.96 -11.66
CA LEU A 407 19.16 8.37 -11.25
C LEU A 407 18.06 9.19 -11.94
N ALA A 408 17.83 8.98 -13.23
CA ALA A 408 16.76 9.67 -13.96
C ALA A 408 15.38 9.35 -13.37
N LEU A 409 15.13 8.06 -13.02
CA LEU A 409 13.89 7.65 -12.36
C LEU A 409 13.77 8.25 -10.96
N GLU A 410 14.85 8.27 -10.17
CA GLU A 410 14.86 8.83 -8.82
C GLU A 410 14.60 10.34 -8.84
N LEU A 411 15.20 11.05 -9.78
CA LEU A 411 15.01 12.49 -9.94
C LEU A 411 13.58 12.83 -10.39
N ALA A 412 13.03 12.10 -11.37
CA ALA A 412 11.65 12.26 -11.80
C ALA A 412 10.66 11.96 -10.66
N SER A 413 10.89 10.89 -9.90
CA SER A 413 10.07 10.51 -8.75
C SER A 413 10.12 11.56 -7.65
N SER A 414 11.29 12.15 -7.40
CA SER A 414 11.51 13.11 -6.31
C SER A 414 10.71 14.41 -6.46
N VAL A 415 10.22 14.71 -7.65
CA VAL A 415 9.30 15.83 -7.87
C VAL A 415 8.04 15.67 -7.02
N TRP A 416 7.45 14.46 -7.01
CA TRP A 416 6.16 14.16 -6.41
C TRP A 416 6.24 13.32 -5.13
N GLY A 417 7.35 12.64 -4.86
CA GLY A 417 7.43 11.77 -3.70
C GLY A 417 8.82 11.18 -3.47
N HIS A 418 8.88 10.26 -2.53
CA HIS A 418 10.12 9.58 -2.18
C HIS A 418 10.70 8.84 -3.39
N PRO A 419 11.97 9.06 -3.77
CA PRO A 419 12.57 8.55 -5.00
C PRO A 419 12.37 7.06 -5.28
N THR A 420 12.29 6.25 -4.23
CA THR A 420 12.11 4.79 -4.35
C THR A 420 10.67 4.35 -4.08
N ARG A 421 9.99 4.91 -3.03
CA ARG A 421 8.66 4.45 -2.61
C ARG A 421 7.54 4.92 -3.54
N TYR A 422 7.74 6.03 -4.25
CA TYR A 422 6.80 6.52 -5.26
C TYR A 422 6.70 5.56 -6.45
N ARG A 423 7.83 4.94 -6.83
CA ARG A 423 7.91 4.04 -7.99
C ARG A 423 7.07 2.78 -7.81
N VAL A 424 6.61 2.25 -8.92
CA VAL A 424 5.93 0.96 -8.98
C VAL A 424 6.99 -0.15 -8.99
N GLY A 425 6.81 -1.15 -8.14
CA GLY A 425 7.75 -2.27 -8.02
C GLY A 425 7.65 -3.25 -9.19
N LYS A 426 8.76 -3.91 -9.50
CA LYS A 426 8.89 -4.89 -10.60
C LYS A 426 7.89 -6.06 -10.55
N ASN A 427 7.38 -6.40 -9.38
CA ASN A 427 6.44 -7.51 -9.17
C ASN A 427 4.97 -7.05 -9.17
N THR A 428 4.69 -5.80 -9.57
CA THR A 428 3.32 -5.28 -9.63
C THR A 428 2.57 -5.93 -10.79
N SER A 429 1.35 -6.40 -10.56
CA SER A 429 0.49 -6.97 -11.60
C SER A 429 0.01 -5.88 -12.58
N ASP A 430 -0.35 -6.27 -13.81
CA ASP A 430 -0.83 -5.34 -14.84
C ASP A 430 -2.08 -4.59 -14.38
N VAL A 431 -2.99 -5.29 -13.70
CA VAL A 431 -4.21 -4.68 -13.12
C VAL A 431 -3.84 -3.61 -12.08
N ALA A 432 -2.90 -3.92 -11.18
CA ALA A 432 -2.46 -2.96 -10.17
C ALA A 432 -1.72 -1.76 -10.80
N MET A 433 -1.02 -1.97 -11.91
CA MET A 433 -0.36 -0.90 -12.66
C MET A 433 -1.39 0.04 -13.32
N GLN A 434 -2.45 -0.49 -13.94
CA GLN A 434 -3.55 0.30 -14.48
C GLN A 434 -4.30 1.07 -13.39
N GLN A 435 -4.61 0.41 -12.26
CA GLN A 435 -5.23 1.08 -11.12
C GLN A 435 -4.34 2.20 -10.57
N ARG A 436 -3.01 1.99 -10.51
CA ARG A 436 -2.06 3.00 -10.10
C ARG A 436 -2.05 4.20 -11.05
N LEU A 437 -2.16 4.00 -12.37
CA LEU A 437 -2.32 5.07 -13.36
C LEU A 437 -3.58 5.89 -13.08
N GLY A 438 -4.72 5.25 -12.85
CA GLY A 438 -5.95 5.96 -12.50
C GLY A 438 -5.86 6.75 -11.21
N LEU A 439 -5.17 6.22 -10.18
CA LEU A 439 -4.93 6.94 -8.93
C LEU A 439 -3.98 8.13 -9.11
N LEU A 440 -2.95 8.00 -9.95
CA LEU A 440 -2.01 9.07 -10.28
C LEU A 440 -2.65 10.10 -11.22
N ASN A 441 -3.55 9.67 -12.10
CA ASN A 441 -4.26 10.47 -13.10
C ASN A 441 -3.29 11.26 -13.99
N SER A 442 -2.93 12.49 -13.60
CA SER A 442 -2.01 13.36 -14.36
C SER A 442 -0.55 13.27 -13.88
N LEU A 443 -0.27 12.56 -12.78
CA LEU A 443 1.11 12.39 -12.28
C LEU A 443 1.80 11.22 -12.98
N PRO A 444 3.14 11.26 -13.17
CA PRO A 444 3.83 10.23 -13.93
C PRO A 444 3.81 8.86 -13.23
N LEU A 445 3.59 7.80 -14.01
CA LEU A 445 3.86 6.44 -13.57
C LEU A 445 5.34 6.15 -13.78
N ILE A 446 6.06 5.77 -12.72
CA ILE A 446 7.50 5.48 -12.79
C ILE A 446 7.75 4.05 -12.33
N SER A 447 8.43 3.25 -13.17
CA SER A 447 8.78 1.86 -12.86
C SER A 447 10.19 1.51 -13.30
N ASP A 448 10.91 0.83 -12.42
CA ASP A 448 12.26 0.35 -12.67
C ASP A 448 12.22 -1.14 -13.06
N GLU A 449 13.09 -1.54 -14.01
CA GLU A 449 13.32 -2.92 -14.44
C GLU A 449 12.07 -3.67 -14.91
N ILE A 450 11.58 -3.33 -16.10
CA ILE A 450 10.40 -3.99 -16.69
C ILE A 450 10.68 -5.38 -17.29
N THR A 451 11.95 -5.74 -17.51
CA THR A 451 12.35 -7.00 -18.15
C THR A 451 12.54 -8.17 -17.19
N SER A 452 12.45 -7.95 -15.89
CA SER A 452 12.62 -8.99 -14.86
C SER A 452 11.44 -9.97 -14.75
N LYS A 453 10.33 -9.69 -15.45
CA LYS A 453 9.18 -10.59 -15.53
C LYS A 453 9.49 -11.79 -16.42
N ASN A 454 8.96 -12.96 -16.09
CA ASN A 454 9.17 -14.22 -16.80
C ASN A 454 8.88 -14.11 -18.30
N ARG A 455 9.55 -14.96 -19.15
CA ARG A 455 9.41 -14.96 -20.61
C ARG A 455 7.96 -15.02 -21.14
N LYS A 456 7.01 -15.53 -20.38
CA LYS A 456 5.57 -15.53 -20.73
C LYS A 456 4.94 -14.13 -20.64
N ASP A 457 5.61 -13.18 -19.99
CA ASP A 457 5.08 -11.84 -19.70
C ASP A 457 5.50 -10.80 -20.75
N PHE A 458 6.21 -11.19 -21.83
CA PHE A 458 6.56 -10.28 -22.93
C PHE A 458 5.32 -9.66 -23.62
N GLU A 459 4.16 -10.29 -23.49
CA GLU A 459 2.91 -9.80 -24.09
C GLU A 459 2.31 -8.59 -23.33
N TRP A 460 2.69 -8.38 -22.08
CA TRP A 460 2.12 -7.29 -21.27
C TRP A 460 2.56 -5.91 -21.74
N PHE A 461 3.82 -5.75 -22.15
CA PHE A 461 4.37 -4.43 -22.46
C PHE A 461 3.75 -3.81 -23.72
N PRO A 462 3.58 -4.51 -24.84
CA PRO A 462 2.81 -4.00 -25.97
C PRO A 462 1.39 -3.58 -25.57
N ALA A 463 0.69 -4.42 -24.79
CA ALA A 463 -0.65 -4.09 -24.30
C ALA A 463 -0.64 -2.85 -23.39
N PHE A 464 0.35 -2.74 -22.50
CA PHE A 464 0.51 -1.57 -21.63
C PHE A 464 0.72 -0.28 -22.43
N VAL A 465 1.54 -0.32 -23.49
CA VAL A 465 1.81 0.86 -24.34
C VAL A 465 0.53 1.33 -25.03
N PHE A 466 -0.32 0.40 -25.50
CA PHE A 466 -1.63 0.74 -26.05
C PHE A 466 -2.56 1.30 -24.99
N ASP A 467 -2.73 0.59 -23.87
CA ASP A 467 -3.57 1.02 -22.76
C ASP A 467 -3.15 2.43 -22.29
N MET A 468 -1.82 2.67 -22.17
CA MET A 468 -1.27 3.97 -21.78
C MET A 468 -1.67 5.08 -22.74
N ALA A 469 -1.66 4.83 -24.04
CA ALA A 469 -2.04 5.81 -25.06
C ALA A 469 -3.56 6.04 -25.15
N GLU A 470 -4.38 5.08 -24.69
CA GLU A 470 -5.84 5.19 -24.65
C GLU A 470 -6.38 5.97 -23.44
N GLY A 471 -5.55 6.24 -22.43
CA GLY A 471 -5.92 7.06 -21.26
C GLY A 471 -6.94 6.44 -20.32
N GLN A 472 -7.28 5.16 -20.48
CA GLN A 472 -8.32 4.51 -19.67
C GLN A 472 -7.99 3.06 -19.33
N GLY A 473 -8.51 2.61 -18.18
CA GLY A 473 -8.42 1.22 -17.76
C GLY A 473 -9.38 0.31 -18.53
N LYS A 474 -9.14 -1.01 -18.43
CA LYS A 474 -9.99 -2.02 -19.08
C LYS A 474 -11.42 -1.96 -18.59
N GLN A 475 -12.37 -1.81 -19.54
CA GLN A 475 -13.79 -1.89 -19.25
C GLN A 475 -14.18 -3.31 -18.83
N ARG A 476 -15.09 -3.42 -17.89
CA ARG A 476 -15.56 -4.70 -17.34
C ARG A 476 -17.08 -4.71 -17.21
N MET A 477 -17.66 -5.89 -17.36
CA MET A 477 -19.08 -6.13 -17.10
C MET A 477 -19.29 -6.52 -15.63
N GLU A 478 -20.47 -6.28 -15.09
CA GLU A 478 -20.88 -6.82 -13.79
C GLU A 478 -21.12 -8.33 -13.90
N ALA A 479 -20.66 -9.08 -12.90
CA ALA A 479 -20.85 -10.52 -12.86
C ALA A 479 -22.34 -10.87 -12.75
N GLY A 480 -22.84 -11.72 -13.67
CA GLY A 480 -24.23 -12.20 -13.65
C GLY A 480 -25.28 -11.20 -14.14
N ALA A 481 -24.90 -10.02 -14.61
CA ALA A 481 -25.81 -9.02 -15.16
C ALA A 481 -25.33 -8.54 -16.54
N ASN A 482 -26.26 -8.25 -17.43
CA ASN A 482 -25.93 -7.62 -18.71
C ASN A 482 -25.80 -6.10 -18.54
N LYS A 483 -24.91 -5.71 -17.61
CA LYS A 483 -24.60 -4.32 -17.23
C LYS A 483 -23.13 -4.06 -17.29
N GLU A 484 -22.77 -2.89 -17.80
CA GLU A 484 -21.42 -2.38 -17.78
C GLU A 484 -21.07 -1.88 -16.37
N ARG A 485 -19.88 -2.28 -15.87
CA ARG A 485 -19.34 -1.72 -14.63
C ARG A 485 -18.78 -0.33 -14.93
N GLU A 486 -19.13 0.66 -14.11
CA GLU A 486 -18.58 2.01 -14.21
C GLU A 486 -17.05 1.95 -14.21
N ASN A 487 -16.43 2.51 -15.26
CA ASN A 487 -14.99 2.66 -15.32
C ASN A 487 -14.60 3.97 -14.63
N THR A 488 -13.90 3.86 -13.52
CA THR A 488 -13.39 5.02 -12.74
C THR A 488 -11.89 5.24 -12.96
N THR A 489 -11.28 4.49 -13.89
CA THR A 489 -9.83 4.46 -14.09
C THR A 489 -9.47 5.20 -15.38
N PHE A 490 -9.16 6.48 -15.27
CA PHE A 490 -8.75 7.36 -16.37
C PHE A 490 -7.44 8.06 -16.04
N TRP A 491 -6.66 8.43 -17.06
CA TRP A 491 -5.42 9.21 -16.91
C TRP A 491 -5.10 10.04 -18.14
N GLU A 492 -4.43 11.17 -17.91
CA GLU A 492 -3.75 11.99 -18.90
C GLU A 492 -2.29 12.15 -18.42
N SER A 493 -1.43 11.17 -18.69
CA SER A 493 -0.18 11.00 -17.95
C SER A 493 0.97 10.52 -18.82
N MET A 494 2.18 10.54 -18.25
CA MET A 494 3.38 9.94 -18.84
C MET A 494 3.82 8.73 -18.00
N ALA A 495 4.21 7.64 -18.66
CA ALA A 495 4.91 6.53 -18.03
C ALA A 495 6.42 6.64 -18.30
N LEU A 496 7.24 6.52 -17.26
CA LEU A 496 8.70 6.45 -17.34
C LEU A 496 9.18 5.09 -16.84
N LEU A 497 9.69 4.29 -17.77
CA LEU A 497 10.07 2.90 -17.53
C LEU A 497 11.54 2.70 -17.82
N SER A 498 12.19 1.76 -17.13
CA SER A 498 13.57 1.38 -17.47
C SER A 498 13.73 -0.11 -17.66
N SER A 499 14.75 -0.50 -18.43
CA SER A 499 15.19 -1.88 -18.56
C SER A 499 16.65 -2.01 -18.97
N ASN A 500 17.14 -3.25 -18.92
CA ASN A 500 18.46 -3.61 -19.44
C ASN A 500 18.43 -3.98 -20.95
N THR A 501 17.25 -3.90 -21.58
CA THR A 501 17.03 -4.24 -23.00
C THR A 501 16.40 -3.04 -23.71
N HIS A 502 16.71 -2.85 -24.99
CA HIS A 502 16.08 -1.83 -25.80
C HIS A 502 14.64 -2.19 -26.14
N VAL A 503 13.78 -1.18 -26.31
CA VAL A 503 12.36 -1.37 -26.68
C VAL A 503 12.21 -2.18 -27.96
N THR A 504 13.00 -1.87 -28.98
CA THR A 504 12.97 -2.60 -30.25
C THR A 504 13.27 -4.08 -30.11
N ASP A 505 14.26 -4.44 -29.28
CA ASP A 505 14.62 -5.83 -29.01
C ASP A 505 13.54 -6.52 -28.18
N TYR A 506 12.96 -5.79 -27.21
CA TYR A 506 11.89 -6.28 -26.36
C TYR A 506 10.63 -6.59 -27.18
N LEU A 507 10.18 -5.65 -28.03
CA LEU A 507 8.99 -5.81 -28.87
C LEU A 507 9.20 -6.89 -29.96
N SER A 508 10.40 -7.00 -30.52
CA SER A 508 10.74 -8.05 -31.51
C SER A 508 10.71 -9.45 -30.91
N GLY A 509 11.05 -9.60 -29.63
CA GLY A 509 10.99 -10.88 -28.90
C GLY A 509 9.58 -11.28 -28.48
N ALA A 510 8.65 -10.35 -28.37
CA ALA A 510 7.29 -10.59 -27.89
C ALA A 510 6.37 -11.21 -28.96
N ARG A 511 6.56 -10.89 -30.23
CA ARG A 511 5.73 -11.39 -31.35
C ARG A 511 6.56 -11.61 -32.61
N LYS A 512 6.15 -12.61 -33.41
CA LYS A 512 6.75 -12.85 -34.75
C LYS A 512 6.52 -11.69 -35.73
N HIS A 513 5.55 -10.83 -35.46
CA HIS A 513 5.23 -9.61 -36.22
C HIS A 513 4.94 -8.48 -35.23
N SER A 514 5.96 -7.68 -34.90
CA SER A 514 5.73 -6.45 -34.11
C SER A 514 4.99 -5.44 -34.98
N SER A 515 3.86 -4.89 -34.50
CA SER A 515 3.21 -3.80 -35.22
C SER A 515 4.05 -2.53 -35.03
N GLN A 516 4.28 -1.78 -36.11
CA GLN A 516 4.95 -0.47 -36.06
C GLN A 516 4.22 0.49 -35.10
N GLY A 517 2.91 0.26 -34.86
CA GLY A 517 2.10 1.08 -33.99
C GLY A 517 2.55 1.10 -32.53
N GLU A 518 3.14 0.03 -32.02
CA GLU A 518 3.66 -0.05 -30.64
C GLU A 518 4.93 0.79 -30.50
N ILE A 519 5.84 0.67 -31.48
CA ILE A 519 7.13 1.40 -31.47
C ILE A 519 6.89 2.91 -31.53
N LEU A 520 5.90 3.37 -32.31
CA LEU A 520 5.57 4.80 -32.45
C LEU A 520 4.99 5.44 -31.18
N ARG A 521 4.55 4.63 -30.21
CA ARG A 521 3.99 5.11 -28.93
C ARG A 521 5.01 5.14 -27.79
N VAL A 522 6.27 4.75 -28.06
CA VAL A 522 7.34 4.73 -27.06
C VAL A 522 8.48 5.64 -27.50
N LEU A 523 8.84 6.56 -26.64
CA LEU A 523 10.05 7.36 -26.79
C LEU A 523 11.16 6.71 -25.97
N GLU A 524 12.27 6.35 -26.63
CA GLU A 524 13.37 5.66 -25.98
C GLU A 524 14.61 6.52 -25.86
N TRP A 525 15.15 6.63 -24.66
CA TRP A 525 16.50 7.13 -24.41
C TRP A 525 17.45 5.95 -24.16
N LYS A 526 18.57 5.95 -24.92
CA LYS A 526 19.59 4.91 -24.91
C LYS A 526 20.90 5.45 -24.34
N PRO A 527 21.05 5.52 -23.02
CA PRO A 527 22.32 5.97 -22.44
C PRO A 527 23.40 4.91 -22.63
N THR A 528 24.54 5.31 -23.21
CA THR A 528 25.66 4.44 -23.53
C THR A 528 26.85 4.66 -22.60
N GLU A 529 27.04 5.87 -22.10
CA GLU A 529 28.21 6.25 -21.33
C GLU A 529 27.98 6.07 -19.82
N LYS A 530 28.98 5.53 -19.14
CA LYS A 530 28.98 5.44 -17.68
C LYS A 530 29.22 6.82 -17.08
N ILE A 531 28.45 7.16 -16.06
CA ILE A 531 28.64 8.41 -15.32
C ILE A 531 29.79 8.22 -14.34
N SER A 532 30.77 9.12 -14.43
CA SER A 532 31.84 9.23 -13.44
C SER A 532 31.46 10.23 -12.35
N TRP A 533 31.59 9.81 -11.10
CA TRP A 533 31.26 10.63 -9.92
C TRP A 533 32.54 11.08 -9.21
N ALA A 534 32.62 12.35 -8.88
CA ALA A 534 33.65 12.86 -8.00
C ALA A 534 33.31 12.53 -6.54
N GLU A 535 34.29 12.67 -5.66
CA GLU A 535 34.13 12.48 -4.22
C GLU A 535 33.04 13.38 -3.64
N GLY A 536 32.10 12.81 -2.87
CA GLY A 536 30.97 13.53 -2.25
C GLY A 536 29.74 13.76 -3.17
N GLU A 537 29.83 13.57 -4.50
CA GLU A 537 28.68 13.77 -5.39
C GLU A 537 27.60 12.68 -5.21
N THR A 538 28.02 11.45 -4.94
CA THR A 538 27.09 10.34 -4.63
C THR A 538 26.31 10.59 -3.35
N ASP A 539 26.91 11.22 -2.36
CA ASP A 539 26.23 11.61 -1.11
C ASP A 539 25.21 12.72 -1.36
N GLN A 540 25.56 13.69 -2.22
CA GLN A 540 24.62 14.73 -2.63
C GLN A 540 23.42 14.13 -3.36
N ILE A 541 23.60 13.17 -4.26
CA ILE A 541 22.51 12.46 -4.93
C ILE A 541 21.66 11.68 -3.92
N SER A 542 22.31 11.01 -2.96
CA SER A 542 21.63 10.27 -1.90
C SER A 542 20.73 11.15 -1.05
N ALA A 543 21.03 12.45 -0.97
CA ALA A 543 20.19 13.44 -0.29
C ALA A 543 18.80 13.64 -0.95
N LEU A 544 18.57 13.17 -2.19
CA LEU A 544 17.22 13.09 -2.78
C LEU A 544 16.26 12.28 -1.90
N LYS A 545 16.75 11.25 -1.20
CA LYS A 545 15.92 10.41 -0.31
C LYS A 545 15.39 11.15 0.93
N SER A 546 15.92 12.33 1.21
CA SER A 546 15.47 13.22 2.29
C SER A 546 15.01 14.60 1.79
N ASN A 547 15.01 14.85 0.48
CA ASN A 547 14.54 16.09 -0.12
C ASN A 547 13.71 15.77 -1.36
N TYR A 548 12.40 15.58 -1.20
CA TYR A 548 11.48 15.18 -2.26
C TYR A 548 10.06 15.72 -2.02
N GLY A 549 9.22 15.71 -3.05
CA GLY A 549 7.82 16.14 -3.02
C GLY A 549 7.63 17.66 -2.97
N VAL A 550 8.60 18.40 -2.45
CA VAL A 550 8.53 19.87 -2.28
C VAL A 550 8.40 20.61 -3.61
N ALA A 551 9.06 20.13 -4.66
CA ALA A 551 8.97 20.72 -6.00
C ALA A 551 7.58 20.51 -6.60
N GLY A 552 6.97 19.34 -6.42
CA GLY A 552 5.63 19.03 -6.89
C GLY A 552 4.56 19.90 -6.26
N HIS A 553 4.61 20.12 -4.95
CA HIS A 553 3.70 21.05 -4.26
C HIS A 553 3.78 22.48 -4.81
N LYS A 554 4.97 23.00 -5.06
CA LYS A 554 5.18 24.32 -5.68
C LYS A 554 4.66 24.36 -7.11
N PHE A 555 4.90 23.28 -7.86
CA PHE A 555 4.43 23.19 -9.24
C PHE A 555 2.91 23.06 -9.34
N ALA A 556 2.27 22.27 -8.47
CA ALA A 556 0.82 22.17 -8.41
C ALA A 556 0.16 23.55 -8.13
N ALA A 557 0.68 24.29 -7.15
CA ALA A 557 0.23 25.63 -6.86
C ALA A 557 0.43 26.59 -8.05
N TRP A 558 1.57 26.50 -8.77
CA TRP A 558 1.82 27.29 -9.96
C TRP A 558 0.86 26.92 -11.10
N LEU A 559 0.65 25.63 -11.36
CA LEU A 559 -0.20 25.14 -12.45
C LEU A 559 -1.62 25.70 -12.38
N VAL A 560 -2.28 25.62 -11.22
CA VAL A 560 -3.67 26.09 -11.08
C VAL A 560 -3.81 27.59 -11.27
N ASN A 561 -2.76 28.37 -11.00
CA ASN A 561 -2.74 29.83 -11.17
C ASN A 561 -2.27 30.27 -12.57
N ASN A 562 -1.73 29.36 -13.40
CA ASN A 562 -1.09 29.67 -14.68
C ASN A 562 -1.55 28.76 -15.82
N ILE A 563 -2.80 28.32 -15.81
CA ILE A 563 -3.34 27.36 -16.81
C ILE A 563 -3.16 27.88 -18.23
N ASP A 564 -3.48 29.15 -18.50
CA ASP A 564 -3.39 29.72 -19.85
C ASP A 564 -1.93 29.87 -20.30
N THR A 565 -1.03 30.20 -19.38
CA THR A 565 0.41 30.18 -19.64
C THR A 565 0.89 28.80 -20.01
N ALA A 566 0.48 27.76 -19.25
CA ALA A 566 0.83 26.37 -19.52
C ALA A 566 0.31 25.92 -20.89
N LYS A 567 -0.95 26.22 -21.23
CA LYS A 567 -1.53 25.95 -22.56
C LYS A 567 -0.73 26.62 -23.69
N SER A 568 -0.39 27.91 -23.50
CA SER A 568 0.39 28.65 -24.50
C SER A 568 1.78 28.05 -24.73
N ILE A 569 2.45 27.62 -23.66
CA ILE A 569 3.76 26.94 -23.77
C ILE A 569 3.62 25.63 -24.55
N VAL A 570 2.63 24.78 -24.20
CA VAL A 570 2.39 23.51 -24.89
C VAL A 570 2.07 23.74 -26.37
N ALA A 571 1.20 24.70 -26.69
CA ALA A 571 0.87 25.03 -28.09
C ALA A 571 2.12 25.44 -28.88
N LYS A 572 2.97 26.31 -28.34
CA LYS A 572 4.23 26.73 -28.98
C LYS A 572 5.21 25.57 -29.24
N VAL A 573 5.18 24.55 -28.39
CA VAL A 573 6.03 23.34 -28.59
C VAL A 573 5.44 22.45 -29.67
N LYS A 574 4.11 22.35 -29.77
CA LYS A 574 3.43 21.57 -30.82
C LYS A 574 3.62 22.15 -32.23
N ASP A 575 3.73 23.48 -32.33
CA ASP A 575 3.89 24.18 -33.60
C ASP A 575 5.35 24.12 -34.14
N LYS A 576 6.31 23.59 -33.39
CA LYS A 576 7.71 23.35 -33.79
C LYS A 576 7.93 21.94 -34.28
#